data_a7a2586f8e2af0776ff3e7ec26fec248
#
_entry.id   a7a2586f8e2af0776ff3e7ec26fec248
#
_cell.length_a   1.000
_cell.length_b   1.000
_cell.length_c   1.000
_cell.angle_alpha   90.00
_cell.angle_beta   90.00
_cell.angle_gamma   90.00
#
_symmetry.space_group_name_H-M   'P 1'
#
loop_
_entity.id
_entity.type
_entity.pdbx_description
1 polymer ?
#
loop_
_entity_poly.entity_id
_entity_poly.type
_entity_poly.pdbx_seq_one_letter_code
_entity_poly.pdbx_strand_id
1 'polypeptide(L)'
;MEVKEEVVEAPKQEEVPSTSNNSSTITAFVGDKFTAQMSGYGADIGTHTASGFDITQTIYYSDPTYGTVRILSGGKEYPYGTIVKVTGSRVGDFYGIVLDRGGNIGRGEGKKFAFDLLFATSSEALSFEVSTAQFEIVRVGY
;
A
#
# COMPACT_ATOMS: atom_id res chain seq x y z
N MET A 1 -15.78 -16.48 10.05
CA MET A 1 -16.41 -16.30 10.26
C MET A 1 -16.48 -15.97 10.03
N GLU A 2 -15.97 -16.27 9.66
CA GLU A 2 -16.37 -15.93 9.67
C GLU A 2 -16.14 -15.64 9.09
N VAL A 3 -15.85 -15.87 9.07
CA VAL A 3 -16.08 -15.67 8.84
C VAL A 3 -15.95 -15.43 8.44
N LYS A 4 -15.64 -15.60 8.24
CA LYS A 4 -15.99 -15.51 8.10
C LYS A 4 -15.97 -15.26 7.74
N GLU A 5 -15.77 -15.40 7.27
CA GLU A 5 -16.27 -15.21 7.22
C GLU A 5 -16.29 -14.87 6.93
N GLU A 6 -15.99 -14.89 6.59
CA GLU A 6 -16.46 -14.69 6.68
C GLU A 6 -16.52 -14.22 6.58
N VAL A 7 -16.29 -14.15 6.34
CA VAL A 7 -16.73 -13.81 6.64
C VAL A 7 -16.90 -13.37 6.58
N VAL A 8 -16.75 -13.16 6.21
CA VAL A 8 -17.24 -12.86 6.58
C VAL A 8 -17.36 -12.46 6.68
N GLU A 9 -17.21 -12.23 6.36
CA GLU A 9 -17.65 -11.92 6.88
C GLU A 9 -17.65 -11.41 7.12
N ALA A 10 -17.47 -11.17 6.90
CA ALA A 10 -17.79 -10.85 7.50
C ALA A 10 -17.89 -10.43 7.70
N PRO A 11 -17.69 -10.05 7.66
CA PRO A 11 -17.96 -9.80 8.21
C PRO A 11 -17.95 -9.35 8.52
N LYS A 12 -17.69 -9.10 8.78
CA LYS A 12 -17.85 -8.82 9.42
C LYS A 12 -17.61 -8.26 9.85
N GLN A 13 -17.42 -8.17 9.96
CA GLN A 13 -17.44 -7.82 10.63
C GLN A 13 -17.26 -7.31 11.07
N GLU A 14 -17.14 -7.29 11.22
CA GLU A 14 -17.10 -6.97 11.93
C GLU A 14 -16.70 -6.45 12.30
N GLU A 15 -16.57 -6.38 12.51
CA GLU A 15 -16.21 -6.02 13.14
C GLU A 15 -15.73 -5.47 13.53
N VAL A 16 -15.57 -5.28 13.78
CA VAL A 16 -15.12 -4.93 14.45
C VAL A 16 -14.72 -4.40 14.99
N PRO A 17 -14.57 -4.22 15.41
CA PRO A 17 -14.15 -3.97 16.09
C PRO A 17 -13.76 -3.38 16.72
N SER A 18 -13.65 -3.29 17.26
CA SER A 18 -13.24 -3.00 17.95
C SER A 18 -12.79 -2.63 18.65
N THR A 19 -12.56 -2.68 19.11
CA THR A 19 -12.08 -2.53 19.77
C THR A 19 -11.48 -2.06 20.27
N SER A 20 -11.26 -2.05 20.79
CA SER A 20 -10.55 -1.75 21.23
C SER A 20 -9.69 -1.42 21.56
N ASN A 21 -9.32 -1.23 22.13
CA ASN A 21 -8.30 -1.06 22.53
C ASN A 21 -7.14 -1.20 22.21
N ASN A 22 -6.86 -1.61 22.06
CA ASN A 22 -5.66 -1.76 21.62
C ASN A 22 -5.40 -1.32 20.41
N SER A 23 -5.94 -0.96 20.42
CA SER A 23 -5.73 -0.62 19.55
C SER A 23 -4.95 0.06 18.63
N SER A 24 -3.96 -0.01 18.65
CA SER A 24 -3.00 0.50 17.73
C SER A 24 -2.73 -0.42 16.55
N THR A 25 -3.33 -1.59 16.53
CA THR A 25 -3.15 -2.56 15.45
C THR A 25 -4.13 -2.29 14.32
N ILE A 26 -3.58 -2.10 13.11
CA ILE A 26 -4.36 -1.95 11.89
C ILE A 26 -4.34 -3.27 11.16
N THR A 27 -5.50 -3.79 10.80
CA THR A 27 -5.61 -5.03 10.04
C THR A 27 -6.07 -4.71 8.63
N ALA A 28 -5.31 -5.19 7.65
CA ALA A 28 -5.68 -4.99 6.24
C ALA A 28 -6.84 -5.88 5.86
N PHE A 29 -7.78 -5.36 5.09
CA PHE A 29 -8.90 -6.18 4.58
C PHE A 29 -9.35 -5.65 3.23
N VAL A 30 -9.84 -6.55 2.40
CA VAL A 30 -10.35 -6.21 1.07
C VAL A 30 -11.59 -5.34 1.21
N GLY A 31 -11.62 -4.27 0.43
CA GLY A 31 -12.73 -3.31 0.46
C GLY A 31 -12.48 -2.12 1.36
N ASP A 32 -11.39 -2.11 2.13
CA ASP A 32 -11.04 -0.96 2.97
C ASP A 32 -10.73 0.23 2.06
N LYS A 33 -11.43 1.34 2.28
CA LYS A 33 -11.28 2.57 1.51
C LYS A 33 -10.95 3.72 2.43
N PHE A 34 -10.00 4.54 2.03
CA PHE A 34 -9.63 5.70 2.83
C PHE A 34 -8.94 6.74 1.96
N THR A 35 -8.92 7.99 2.45
CA THR A 35 -8.19 9.09 1.84
C THR A 35 -6.96 9.37 2.71
N ALA A 36 -5.81 9.50 2.09
CA ALA A 36 -4.57 9.72 2.82
C ALA A 36 -3.53 10.35 1.91
N GLN A 37 -2.37 10.66 2.48
CA GLN A 37 -1.26 11.22 1.73
C GLN A 37 -0.29 10.13 1.32
N MET A 38 0.31 10.33 0.15
CA MET A 38 1.30 9.43 -0.45
C MET A 38 2.50 10.26 -0.85
N SER A 39 3.68 9.81 -0.44
CA SER A 39 4.95 10.41 -0.85
C SER A 39 5.58 9.61 -1.99
N GLY A 40 6.77 10.00 -2.41
CA GLY A 40 7.50 9.30 -3.46
C GLY A 40 8.94 9.04 -3.06
N TYR A 41 9.55 8.01 -3.64
CA TYR A 41 10.95 7.70 -3.43
C TYR A 41 11.55 7.14 -4.71
N GLY A 42 12.89 7.21 -4.82
CA GLY A 42 13.58 6.86 -6.06
C GLY A 42 14.25 5.51 -6.01
N ALA A 43 14.19 4.79 -7.13
CA ALA A 43 14.86 3.51 -7.29
C ALA A 43 16.38 3.67 -7.35
N ASP A 44 16.87 4.88 -7.61
CA ASP A 44 18.29 5.15 -7.73
C ASP A 44 19.05 5.11 -6.40
N ILE A 45 18.34 4.99 -5.26
CA ILE A 45 18.99 4.90 -3.96
C ILE A 45 19.13 3.47 -3.45
N GLY A 46 18.74 2.47 -4.25
CA GLY A 46 18.84 1.09 -3.82
C GLY A 46 18.76 0.13 -5.00
N THR A 47 18.81 -1.15 -4.72
CA THR A 47 18.77 -2.18 -5.76
C THR A 47 17.58 -3.11 -5.63
N HIS A 48 17.05 -3.29 -4.42
CA HIS A 48 15.95 -4.22 -4.15
C HIS A 48 15.01 -3.60 -3.15
N THR A 49 13.73 -3.96 -3.28
CA THR A 49 12.75 -3.62 -2.26
C THR A 49 12.96 -4.49 -1.03
N ALA A 50 12.26 -4.17 0.05
CA ALA A 50 12.35 -4.96 1.29
C ALA A 50 11.89 -6.40 1.07
N SER A 51 10.99 -6.63 0.11
CA SER A 51 10.53 -7.98 -0.23
C SER A 51 11.52 -8.74 -1.11
N GLY A 52 12.60 -8.08 -1.59
CA GLY A 52 13.62 -8.70 -2.41
C GLY A 52 13.43 -8.52 -3.90
N PHE A 53 12.46 -7.72 -4.33
CA PHE A 53 12.25 -7.47 -5.75
C PHE A 53 13.32 -6.52 -6.28
N ASP A 54 13.95 -6.89 -7.41
CA ASP A 54 15.02 -6.11 -8.04
C ASP A 54 14.42 -4.92 -8.79
N ILE A 55 14.81 -3.71 -8.41
CA ILE A 55 14.34 -2.48 -9.03
C ILE A 55 15.41 -1.79 -9.88
N THR A 56 16.49 -2.50 -10.21
CA THR A 56 17.55 -1.93 -11.06
C THR A 56 17.14 -1.92 -12.52
N GLN A 57 16.23 -2.77 -12.94
CA GLN A 57 15.81 -2.91 -14.34
C GLN A 57 14.41 -2.38 -14.60
N THR A 58 13.58 -2.28 -13.57
CA THR A 58 12.21 -1.82 -13.74
C THR A 58 11.68 -1.30 -12.40
N ILE A 59 10.75 -0.35 -12.48
CA ILE A 59 10.04 0.14 -11.31
C ILE A 59 8.58 -0.33 -11.30
N TYR A 60 8.27 -1.28 -12.16
CA TYR A 60 6.93 -1.86 -12.28
C TYR A 60 6.97 -3.35 -11.94
N TYR A 61 5.84 -3.86 -11.54
CA TYR A 61 5.68 -5.29 -11.23
C TYR A 61 4.60 -5.86 -12.12
N SER A 62 4.82 -7.07 -12.64
CA SER A 62 3.84 -7.76 -13.47
C SER A 62 3.06 -8.73 -12.60
N ASP A 63 1.82 -8.39 -12.30
CA ASP A 63 0.95 -9.21 -11.46
C ASP A 63 0.04 -10.07 -12.35
N PRO A 64 -0.12 -11.37 -12.04
CA PRO A 64 -0.93 -12.24 -12.90
C PRO A 64 -2.40 -11.84 -13.00
N THR A 65 -2.93 -11.14 -12.00
CA THR A 65 -4.33 -10.72 -11.99
C THR A 65 -4.50 -9.28 -12.44
N TYR A 66 -3.64 -8.38 -11.96
CA TYR A 66 -3.80 -6.94 -12.17
C TYR A 66 -2.90 -6.37 -13.27
N GLY A 67 -2.07 -7.22 -13.88
CA GLY A 67 -1.18 -6.76 -14.96
C GLY A 67 -0.03 -5.94 -14.43
N THR A 68 0.44 -4.99 -15.22
CA THR A 68 1.55 -4.12 -14.83
C THR A 68 1.07 -3.11 -13.80
N VAL A 69 1.67 -3.15 -12.61
CA VAL A 69 1.27 -2.28 -11.49
C VAL A 69 2.48 -1.50 -10.99
N ARG A 70 2.21 -0.41 -10.28
CA ARG A 70 3.23 0.43 -9.64
C ARG A 70 3.66 -0.21 -8.32
N ILE A 71 4.87 0.08 -7.88
CA ILE A 71 5.41 -0.47 -6.63
C ILE A 71 5.26 0.56 -5.52
N LEU A 72 4.78 0.10 -4.36
CA LEU A 72 4.55 0.93 -3.19
C LEU A 72 5.32 0.39 -1.99
N SER A 73 5.81 1.31 -1.15
CA SER A 73 6.11 1.00 0.24
C SER A 73 4.81 1.07 1.03
N GLY A 74 4.60 0.12 1.90
CA GLY A 74 3.45 0.11 2.80
C GLY A 74 3.89 -0.27 4.20
N GLY A 75 2.98 -0.08 5.16
CA GLY A 75 3.22 -0.48 6.53
C GLY A 75 3.11 -1.99 6.71
N LYS A 76 3.53 -2.46 7.88
CA LYS A 76 3.53 -3.91 8.18
C LYS A 76 2.12 -4.50 8.18
N GLU A 77 1.10 -3.68 8.35
CA GLU A 77 -0.31 -4.12 8.29
C GLU A 77 -0.67 -4.63 6.89
N TYR A 78 0.10 -4.28 5.86
CA TYR A 78 -0.14 -4.74 4.49
C TYR A 78 0.93 -5.77 4.13
N PRO A 79 0.57 -7.07 4.03
CA PRO A 79 1.52 -8.08 3.58
C PRO A 79 2.04 -7.77 2.17
N TYR A 80 3.24 -8.23 1.86
CA TYR A 80 3.75 -8.09 0.50
C TYR A 80 2.78 -8.76 -0.47
N GLY A 81 2.58 -8.13 -1.62
CA GLY A 81 1.64 -8.59 -2.61
C GLY A 81 0.27 -7.94 -2.51
N THR A 82 0.03 -7.17 -1.46
CA THR A 82 -1.24 -6.44 -1.30
C THR A 82 -1.39 -5.47 -2.47
N ILE A 83 -2.55 -5.50 -3.12
CA ILE A 83 -2.88 -4.62 -4.24
C ILE A 83 -3.80 -3.51 -3.75
N VAL A 84 -3.44 -2.29 -4.11
CA VAL A 84 -4.14 -1.08 -3.72
C VAL A 84 -4.58 -0.35 -4.98
N LYS A 85 -5.86 -0.07 -5.09
CA LYS A 85 -6.37 0.80 -6.15
C LYS A 85 -6.22 2.24 -5.70
N VAL A 86 -5.47 3.02 -6.45
CA VAL A 86 -5.17 4.43 -6.12
C VAL A 86 -5.86 5.32 -7.12
N THR A 87 -6.67 6.25 -6.62
CA THR A 87 -7.40 7.20 -7.48
C THR A 87 -7.18 8.62 -6.99
N GLY A 88 -7.19 9.55 -7.94
CA GLY A 88 -7.09 10.98 -7.63
C GLY A 88 -5.70 11.46 -7.29
N SER A 89 -4.65 10.67 -7.59
CA SER A 89 -3.29 11.12 -7.32
C SER A 89 -2.77 12.04 -8.41
N ARG A 90 -1.64 12.70 -8.14
CA ARG A 90 -0.98 13.57 -9.12
C ARG A 90 -0.56 12.83 -10.39
N VAL A 91 -0.28 11.53 -10.29
CA VAL A 91 0.12 10.74 -11.45
C VAL A 91 -1.05 9.99 -12.07
N GLY A 92 -2.27 10.33 -11.68
CA GLY A 92 -3.47 9.67 -12.18
C GLY A 92 -3.86 8.46 -11.36
N ASP A 93 -4.73 7.65 -11.92
CA ASP A 93 -5.25 6.46 -11.26
C ASP A 93 -4.41 5.26 -11.67
N PHE A 94 -4.16 4.36 -10.71
CA PHE A 94 -3.36 3.17 -10.98
C PHE A 94 -3.61 2.11 -9.91
N TYR A 95 -3.17 0.89 -10.19
CA TYR A 95 -3.05 -0.16 -9.17
C TYR A 95 -1.60 -0.21 -8.72
N GLY A 96 -1.42 -0.32 -7.39
CA GLY A 96 -0.10 -0.46 -6.80
C GLY A 96 0.00 -1.76 -6.02
N ILE A 97 1.22 -2.29 -5.91
CA ILE A 97 1.50 -3.49 -5.14
C ILE A 97 2.49 -3.14 -4.03
N VAL A 98 2.21 -3.61 -2.83
CA VAL A 98 3.09 -3.37 -1.68
C VAL A 98 4.21 -4.40 -1.73
N LEU A 99 5.43 -3.95 -2.05
CA LEU A 99 6.62 -4.80 -2.10
C LEU A 99 7.74 -4.23 -1.25
N ASP A 100 7.53 -3.09 -0.60
CA ASP A 100 8.58 -2.40 0.14
C ASP A 100 8.05 -1.90 1.48
N ARG A 101 8.98 -1.43 2.31
CA ARG A 101 8.69 -0.90 3.64
C ARG A 101 9.42 0.42 3.83
N GLY A 102 8.84 1.29 4.63
CA GLY A 102 9.46 2.55 5.02
C GLY A 102 9.12 2.87 6.46
N GLY A 103 10.04 3.52 7.16
CA GLY A 103 9.88 3.79 8.60
C GLY A 103 8.70 4.68 8.94
N ASN A 104 8.38 5.64 8.07
CA ASN A 104 7.28 6.58 8.28
C ASN A 104 6.04 6.22 7.49
N ILE A 105 6.00 5.01 6.93
CA ILE A 105 4.95 4.60 6.00
C ILE A 105 4.02 3.61 6.69
N GLY A 106 2.73 3.84 6.58
CA GLY A 106 1.70 2.97 7.16
C GLY A 106 0.50 3.75 7.61
N ARG A 107 -0.46 3.03 8.20
CA ARG A 107 -1.70 3.60 8.72
C ARG A 107 -1.66 3.77 10.24
N GLY A 108 -0.65 3.24 10.90
CA GLY A 108 -0.56 3.28 12.35
C GLY A 108 -0.20 4.64 12.88
N GLU A 109 -0.31 4.78 14.19
CA GLU A 109 0.02 6.01 14.88
C GLU A 109 1.51 6.34 14.68
N GLY A 110 1.81 7.62 14.44
CA GLY A 110 3.16 8.07 14.20
C GLY A 110 3.64 7.92 12.76
N LYS A 111 2.83 7.35 11.90
CA LYS A 111 3.17 7.23 10.48
C LYS A 111 2.74 8.49 9.75
N LYS A 112 3.59 8.93 8.82
CA LYS A 112 3.41 10.21 8.14
C LYS A 112 2.61 10.07 6.84
N PHE A 113 2.85 8.99 6.10
CA PHE A 113 2.19 8.74 4.82
C PHE A 113 1.64 7.33 4.80
N ALA A 114 0.50 7.13 4.14
CA ALA A 114 -0.07 5.79 4.03
C ALA A 114 0.80 4.90 3.14
N PHE A 115 1.29 5.46 2.05
CA PHE A 115 2.12 4.73 1.07
C PHE A 115 3.19 5.66 0.53
N ASP A 116 4.22 5.04 -0.06
CA ASP A 116 5.32 5.73 -0.71
C ASP A 116 5.46 5.12 -2.11
N LEU A 117 5.38 5.95 -3.13
CA LEU A 117 5.33 5.50 -4.52
C LEU A 117 6.74 5.49 -5.12
N LEU A 118 7.11 4.37 -5.73
CA LEU A 118 8.43 4.22 -6.34
C LEU A 118 8.48 4.94 -7.69
N PHE A 119 9.49 5.76 -7.86
CA PHE A 119 9.85 6.42 -9.11
C PHE A 119 11.22 5.94 -9.56
N ALA A 120 11.55 6.17 -10.82
CA ALA A 120 12.86 5.75 -11.35
C ALA A 120 14.00 6.49 -10.66
N THR A 121 13.80 7.78 -10.34
CA THR A 121 14.84 8.60 -9.73
C THR A 121 14.31 9.38 -8.55
N SER A 122 15.21 9.73 -7.64
CA SER A 122 14.88 10.59 -6.50
C SER A 122 14.42 11.97 -6.98
N SER A 123 14.95 12.43 -8.09
CA SER A 123 14.55 13.73 -8.66
C SER A 123 13.08 13.71 -9.06
N GLU A 124 12.62 12.64 -9.70
CA GLU A 124 11.20 12.49 -10.04
C GLU A 124 10.34 12.43 -8.80
N ALA A 125 10.80 11.71 -7.79
CA ALA A 125 10.08 11.59 -6.52
C ALA A 125 9.95 12.95 -5.85
N LEU A 126 11.00 13.76 -5.87
CA LEU A 126 10.95 15.11 -5.30
C LEU A 126 9.97 16.00 -6.07
N SER A 127 9.91 15.88 -7.38
CA SER A 127 8.96 16.63 -8.20
C SER A 127 7.53 16.23 -7.92
N PHE A 128 7.30 14.96 -7.60
CA PHE A 128 5.97 14.47 -7.20
C PHE A 128 5.54 15.10 -5.88
N GLU A 129 6.47 15.30 -4.96
CA GLU A 129 6.23 15.84 -3.62
C GLU A 129 5.29 14.91 -2.85
N VAL A 130 4.17 15.44 -2.36
CA VAL A 130 3.17 14.66 -1.60
C VAL A 130 1.84 14.84 -2.30
N SER A 131 1.12 13.75 -2.47
CA SER A 131 -0.19 13.78 -3.12
C SER A 131 -1.22 13.16 -2.19
N THR A 132 -2.34 13.85 -2.00
CA THR A 132 -3.52 13.24 -1.40
C THR A 132 -4.16 12.36 -2.46
N ALA A 133 -4.59 11.16 -2.06
CA ALA A 133 -5.24 10.24 -2.97
C ALA A 133 -6.24 9.39 -2.19
N GLN A 134 -7.09 8.71 -2.93
CA GLN A 134 -8.01 7.72 -2.36
C GLN A 134 -7.46 6.34 -2.62
N PHE A 135 -7.54 5.50 -1.61
CA PHE A 135 -6.98 4.15 -1.65
C PHE A 135 -8.07 3.14 -1.36
N GLU A 136 -8.05 2.05 -2.10
CA GLU A 136 -8.93 0.91 -1.83
C GLU A 136 -8.09 -0.36 -1.87
N ILE A 137 -8.15 -1.14 -0.80
CA ILE A 137 -7.46 -2.42 -0.73
C ILE A 137 -8.28 -3.44 -1.51
N VAL A 138 -7.73 -3.96 -2.61
CA VAL A 138 -8.46 -4.90 -3.47
C VAL A 138 -7.94 -6.32 -3.34
N ARG A 139 -6.76 -6.52 -2.75
CA ARG A 139 -6.21 -7.85 -2.46
C ARG A 139 -5.24 -7.71 -1.28
N VAL A 140 -5.28 -8.63 -0.33
CA VAL A 140 -4.38 -8.67 0.81
C VAL A 140 -3.38 -9.81 0.59
N GLY A 141 -2.09 -9.44 0.38
CA GLY A 141 -1.06 -10.41 0.03
C GLY A 141 -1.15 -10.87 -1.41
N TYR A 142 -0.31 -11.85 -1.76
CA TYR A 142 -0.29 -12.41 -3.11
C TYR A 142 -1.53 -13.24 -3.42
#